data_0a2ecf6882cbc7c03043817435853635
#
_entry.id   0a2ecf6882cbc7c03043817435853635
#
_cell.length_a   1.000
_cell.length_b   1.000
_cell.length_c   1.000
_cell.angle_alpha   90.00
_cell.angle_beta   90.00
_cell.angle_gamma   90.00
#
_symmetry.space_group_name_H-M   'P 1'
#
loop_
_entity.id
_entity.type
_entity.pdbx_description
1 polymer ?
#
loop_
_entity_poly.entity_id
_entity_poly.type
_entity_poly.pdbx_seq_one_letter_code
_entity_poly.pdbx_strand_id
1 'polypeptide(L)'
;MTADRAAGGHEARYRRVIHVMPPADQRRVRQPTGLVQIKTAEVRSTRGSSYRGRAAALLVLLAGALIPAWIAALNTPAPQTRNIHIEAYRYGFSPSRIFANRGDRLRLTFSTRDTGQSFFLQDYDLHVSITPGDKTLSVQSLSRPDEPPRFTDTVELTAGLPGWQGWLTSKSQFRNHTYNGPLHGTERGDLIVAPNLLLWGALGLLAVIPFAAMLLWDSRRVPTSPTSVVNLFARFPRLKRWLKEPSFQFNLALPMLGVFWFIILAGLLGTKVAGRNAGPMITWVLWLSALIVVLVPIGGRLWCTACPLPLIGEWVQRRRLARNQAELEGLSHRTVFGIPLVWPKSLSNAWPRVLLFLLLGTFSNAIVAMPPATSWMLIGLMLMATIVSVFPEQRIFCRYLCPINSYISLYSTAGRVMVRAVSPQPCSTCSERFCLTGSAKGWGCPYGLCVGELDRNNDCGACMECVKTCAYDNVAVFWR
;
A
#
# COMPACT_ATOMS: atom_id res chain seq x y z
N MET A 1 -18.67 62.85 12.01
CA MET A 1 -18.37 62.25 13.33
C MET A 1 -18.99 60.90 13.43
N THR A 2 -18.27 59.87 13.88
CA THR A 2 -18.66 58.45 14.06
C THR A 2 -18.57 57.54 12.86
N ALA A 3 -17.35 57.09 12.53
CA ALA A 3 -17.10 55.81 11.84
C ALA A 3 -15.61 55.40 11.96
N ASP A 4 -15.11 55.25 13.19
CA ASP A 4 -13.72 54.88 13.43
C ASP A 4 -13.57 54.13 14.77
N ARG A 5 -14.22 52.95 14.89
CA ARG A 5 -14.02 52.07 16.08
C ARG A 5 -14.20 50.58 15.85
N ALA A 6 -14.10 50.07 14.64
CA ALA A 6 -14.29 48.62 14.41
C ALA A 6 -13.06 47.89 13.82
N ALA A 7 -11.94 48.58 13.52
CA ALA A 7 -10.78 47.94 12.85
C ALA A 7 -9.63 47.52 13.82
N GLY A 8 -9.72 47.85 15.09
CA GLY A 8 -8.60 47.64 16.05
C GLY A 8 -8.50 46.30 16.78
N GLY A 9 -9.50 45.41 16.62
CA GLY A 9 -9.61 44.21 17.45
C GLY A 9 -8.90 42.94 16.94
N HIS A 10 -8.62 42.85 15.67
CA HIS A 10 -8.05 41.62 15.08
C HIS A 10 -6.54 41.60 14.90
N GLU A 11 -5.91 42.77 14.79
CA GLU A 11 -4.46 42.90 14.68
C GLU A 11 -3.70 42.66 15.99
N ALA A 12 -4.33 42.94 17.11
CA ALA A 12 -3.70 42.79 18.45
C ALA A 12 -3.53 41.31 18.88
N ARG A 13 -4.25 40.37 18.30
CA ARG A 13 -4.14 38.93 18.68
C ARG A 13 -3.01 38.17 17.95
N TYR A 14 -2.53 38.69 16.84
CA TYR A 14 -1.44 38.07 16.09
C TYR A 14 -0.06 38.61 16.45
N ARG A 15 0.03 39.81 17.05
CA ARG A 15 1.29 40.42 17.52
C ARG A 15 1.82 39.81 18.81
N ARG A 16 1.09 38.96 19.52
CA ARG A 16 1.54 38.37 20.79
C ARG A 16 2.40 37.11 20.70
N VAL A 17 2.77 36.68 19.51
CA VAL A 17 3.64 35.49 19.31
C VAL A 17 5.05 35.87 18.84
N ILE A 18 5.31 37.13 18.58
CA ILE A 18 6.68 37.60 18.31
C ILE A 18 7.14 38.44 19.51
N HIS A 19 7.52 37.80 20.57
CA HIS A 19 8.42 38.43 21.55
C HIS A 19 9.77 38.58 20.88
N VAL A 20 10.05 39.79 20.39
CA VAL A 20 11.43 40.26 20.11
C VAL A 20 12.13 40.33 21.43
N MET A 21 12.95 39.34 21.76
CA MET A 21 13.90 39.43 22.84
C MET A 21 14.97 40.45 22.44
N PRO A 22 15.39 41.37 23.36
CA PRO A 22 16.47 42.32 23.11
C PRO A 22 17.79 41.56 22.86
N PRO A 23 18.76 42.17 22.16
CA PRO A 23 20.04 41.53 21.85
C PRO A 23 20.78 41.21 23.17
N ALA A 24 20.94 39.90 23.40
CA ALA A 24 21.69 39.42 24.56
C ALA A 24 23.16 39.77 24.42
N ASP A 25 23.63 40.48 25.45
CA ASP A 25 24.98 40.84 25.78
C ASP A 25 26.01 39.72 25.49
N GLN A 26 27.01 40.06 24.70
CA GLN A 26 28.12 39.16 24.35
C GLN A 26 29.04 39.00 25.56
N ARG A 27 28.65 38.29 26.60
CA ARG A 27 29.55 37.86 27.67
C ARG A 27 29.90 36.38 27.47
N ARG A 28 31.15 36.20 27.09
CA ARG A 28 32.01 35.01 27.25
C ARG A 28 31.31 33.76 27.78
N VAL A 29 30.84 32.93 26.87
CA VAL A 29 30.58 31.52 27.17
C VAL A 29 31.95 30.83 27.16
N ARG A 30 32.44 30.44 28.34
CA ARG A 30 33.58 29.54 28.49
C ARG A 30 33.27 28.27 27.72
N GLN A 31 34.11 27.94 26.75
CA GLN A 31 34.09 26.63 26.09
C GLN A 31 34.30 25.56 27.17
N PRO A 32 33.44 24.55 27.24
CA PRO A 32 33.76 23.36 28.00
C PRO A 32 34.84 22.61 27.21
N THR A 33 36.07 22.69 27.71
CA THR A 33 37.16 21.80 27.33
C THR A 33 36.82 20.40 27.83
N GLY A 34 36.20 19.64 27.01
CA GLY A 34 35.84 18.26 27.23
C GLY A 34 35.57 17.59 25.90
N LEU A 35 36.62 17.44 25.08
CA LEU A 35 36.63 16.49 23.99
C LEU A 35 36.34 15.09 24.57
N VAL A 36 35.10 14.67 24.54
CA VAL A 36 34.77 13.24 24.69
C VAL A 36 35.36 12.57 23.46
N GLN A 37 36.60 12.11 23.60
CA GLN A 37 37.17 11.13 22.68
C GLN A 37 36.29 9.89 22.77
N ILE A 38 35.43 9.70 21.77
CA ILE A 38 34.80 8.39 21.53
C ILE A 38 35.96 7.47 21.11
N LYS A 39 36.51 6.76 22.09
CA LYS A 39 37.39 5.61 21.81
C LYS A 39 36.61 4.70 20.85
N THR A 40 37.07 4.63 19.62
CA THR A 40 36.69 3.56 18.69
C THR A 40 37.14 2.27 19.31
N ALA A 41 36.21 1.59 20.00
CA ALA A 41 36.44 0.24 20.45
C ALA A 41 36.62 -0.61 19.19
N GLU A 42 37.83 -1.12 19.00
CA GLU A 42 38.13 -2.16 18.02
C GLU A 42 37.15 -3.32 18.22
N VAL A 43 36.19 -3.44 17.31
CA VAL A 43 35.29 -4.59 17.25
C VAL A 43 36.13 -5.76 16.79
N ARG A 44 36.71 -6.50 17.74
CA ARG A 44 37.24 -7.83 17.49
C ARG A 44 36.11 -8.67 16.90
N SER A 45 36.23 -8.93 15.61
CA SER A 45 35.36 -9.80 14.83
C SER A 45 35.43 -11.24 15.37
N THR A 46 34.51 -11.58 16.25
CA THR A 46 34.26 -13.01 16.58
C THR A 46 33.37 -13.62 15.51
N ARG A 47 33.94 -13.88 14.32
CA ARG A 47 33.26 -14.48 13.17
C ARG A 47 32.74 -15.92 13.35
N GLY A 48 33.05 -16.61 14.45
CA GLY A 48 32.81 -18.03 14.57
C GLY A 48 31.39 -18.47 14.99
N SER A 49 30.62 -17.65 15.72
CA SER A 49 29.30 -18.04 16.28
C SER A 49 28.12 -17.80 15.30
N SER A 50 28.28 -16.95 14.30
CA SER A 50 27.21 -16.54 13.40
C SER A 50 26.81 -17.60 12.35
N TYR A 51 27.73 -18.45 11.92
CA TYR A 51 27.45 -19.42 10.85
C TYR A 51 26.62 -20.63 11.32
N ARG A 52 26.85 -21.14 12.52
CA ARG A 52 26.09 -22.28 13.07
C ARG A 52 24.60 -21.91 13.29
N GLY A 53 24.33 -20.71 13.84
CA GLY A 53 22.96 -20.27 14.05
C GLY A 53 22.23 -20.03 12.72
N ARG A 54 22.93 -19.48 11.71
CA ARG A 54 22.36 -19.29 10.36
C ARG A 54 22.09 -20.60 9.66
N ALA A 55 23.02 -21.56 9.74
CA ALA A 55 22.84 -22.89 9.18
C ALA A 55 21.68 -23.64 9.86
N ALA A 56 21.60 -23.59 11.19
CA ALA A 56 20.50 -24.19 11.94
C ALA A 56 19.14 -23.55 11.57
N ALA A 57 19.05 -22.24 11.48
CA ALA A 57 17.82 -21.54 11.06
C ALA A 57 17.41 -21.92 9.64
N LEU A 58 18.38 -22.01 8.71
CA LEU A 58 18.11 -22.45 7.34
C LEU A 58 17.57 -23.88 7.29
N LEU A 59 18.19 -24.79 8.03
CA LEU A 59 17.73 -26.18 8.13
C LEU A 59 16.30 -26.28 8.69
N VAL A 60 15.99 -25.50 9.72
CA VAL A 60 14.64 -25.42 10.30
C VAL A 60 13.62 -24.90 9.28
N LEU A 61 13.97 -23.86 8.52
CA LEU A 61 13.08 -23.33 7.49
C LEU A 61 12.85 -24.34 6.36
N LEU A 62 13.92 -25.01 5.89
CA LEU A 62 13.80 -26.06 4.89
C LEU A 62 12.97 -27.25 5.38
N ALA A 63 13.21 -27.69 6.60
CA ALA A 63 12.42 -28.76 7.21
C ALA A 63 10.95 -28.38 7.35
N GLY A 64 10.67 -27.15 7.79
CA GLY A 64 9.32 -26.61 7.88
C GLY A 64 8.59 -26.56 6.55
N ALA A 65 9.30 -26.24 5.46
CA ALA A 65 8.71 -26.22 4.13
C ALA A 65 8.51 -27.63 3.55
N LEU A 66 9.46 -28.52 3.71
CA LEU A 66 9.49 -29.80 3.01
C LEU A 66 8.74 -30.92 3.73
N ILE A 67 8.84 -31.02 5.07
CA ILE A 67 8.27 -32.14 5.83
C ILE A 67 6.73 -32.19 5.70
N PRO A 68 5.96 -31.09 5.94
CA PRO A 68 4.51 -31.15 5.81
C PRO A 68 4.05 -31.42 4.38
N ALA A 69 4.75 -30.86 3.38
CA ALA A 69 4.46 -31.13 1.97
C ALA A 69 4.71 -32.61 1.61
N TRP A 70 5.79 -33.18 2.12
CA TRP A 70 6.15 -34.58 1.92
C TRP A 70 5.14 -35.54 2.58
N ILE A 71 4.76 -35.27 3.83
CA ILE A 71 3.72 -36.04 4.53
C ILE A 71 2.39 -35.97 3.76
N ALA A 72 2.01 -34.80 3.28
CA ALA A 72 0.80 -34.63 2.46
C ALA A 72 0.87 -35.40 1.14
N ALA A 73 2.06 -35.46 0.51
CA ALA A 73 2.27 -36.24 -0.71
C ALA A 73 2.14 -37.75 -0.49
N LEU A 74 2.72 -38.27 0.61
CA LEU A 74 2.64 -39.70 0.96
C LEU A 74 1.21 -40.15 1.28
N ASN A 75 0.38 -39.27 1.81
CA ASN A 75 -1.02 -39.57 2.15
C ASN A 75 -1.99 -39.29 0.99
N THR A 76 -1.51 -39.01 -0.23
CA THR A 76 -2.38 -38.77 -1.39
C THR A 76 -2.88 -40.11 -1.92
N PRO A 77 -4.21 -40.35 -1.96
CA PRO A 77 -4.76 -41.56 -2.55
C PRO A 77 -4.51 -41.62 -4.07
N ALA A 78 -4.50 -42.84 -4.62
CA ALA A 78 -4.38 -43.04 -6.06
C ALA A 78 -5.54 -42.31 -6.81
N PRO A 79 -5.27 -41.73 -7.99
CA PRO A 79 -6.28 -41.05 -8.76
C PRO A 79 -7.46 -41.97 -9.13
N GLN A 80 -8.68 -41.48 -8.93
CA GLN A 80 -9.91 -42.22 -9.19
C GLN A 80 -10.82 -41.46 -10.15
N THR A 81 -11.68 -42.18 -10.87
CA THR A 81 -12.74 -41.55 -11.65
C THR A 81 -13.96 -41.34 -10.75
N ARG A 82 -14.42 -40.09 -10.66
CA ARG A 82 -15.58 -39.72 -9.85
C ARG A 82 -16.69 -39.17 -10.74
N ASN A 83 -17.87 -39.79 -10.69
CA ASN A 83 -19.06 -39.27 -11.34
C ASN A 83 -19.76 -38.29 -10.39
N ILE A 84 -19.93 -37.04 -10.80
CA ILE A 84 -20.54 -35.99 -10.01
C ILE A 84 -21.69 -35.39 -10.79
N HIS A 85 -22.88 -35.43 -10.21
CA HIS A 85 -24.03 -34.75 -10.75
C HIS A 85 -24.16 -33.36 -10.10
N ILE A 86 -24.25 -32.32 -10.93
CA ILE A 86 -24.37 -30.92 -10.50
C ILE A 86 -25.74 -30.43 -10.97
N GLU A 87 -26.58 -30.10 -10.01
CA GLU A 87 -27.86 -29.50 -10.27
C GLU A 87 -27.71 -27.98 -10.10
N ALA A 88 -27.90 -27.22 -11.18
CA ALA A 88 -27.96 -25.80 -11.17
C ALA A 88 -29.40 -25.32 -10.97
N TYR A 89 -29.60 -24.41 -10.04
CA TYR A 89 -30.90 -23.83 -9.76
C TYR A 89 -30.76 -22.34 -9.46
N ARG A 90 -31.85 -21.64 -9.48
CA ARG A 90 -31.90 -20.21 -9.21
C ARG A 90 -31.23 -19.91 -7.85
N TYR A 91 -30.14 -19.15 -7.90
CA TYR A 91 -29.29 -18.71 -6.80
C TYR A 91 -28.31 -19.74 -6.22
N GLY A 92 -28.08 -20.89 -6.89
CA GLY A 92 -27.07 -21.81 -6.40
C GLY A 92 -26.78 -23.05 -7.24
N PHE A 93 -25.93 -23.90 -6.70
CA PHE A 93 -25.56 -25.20 -7.21
C PHE A 93 -25.66 -26.26 -6.11
N SER A 94 -26.10 -27.47 -6.49
CA SER A 94 -26.07 -28.63 -5.61
C SER A 94 -25.26 -29.76 -6.26
N PRO A 95 -24.13 -30.19 -5.65
CA PRO A 95 -23.49 -29.67 -4.48
C PRO A 95 -22.78 -28.32 -4.75
N SER A 96 -22.79 -27.43 -3.75
CA SER A 96 -22.06 -26.14 -3.81
C SER A 96 -20.57 -26.30 -3.55
N ARG A 97 -20.13 -27.46 -3.03
CA ARG A 97 -18.72 -27.80 -2.82
C ARG A 97 -18.42 -29.19 -3.34
N ILE A 98 -17.43 -29.27 -4.21
CA ILE A 98 -16.94 -30.50 -4.81
C ILE A 98 -15.55 -30.77 -4.27
N PHE A 99 -15.34 -31.96 -3.69
CA PHE A 99 -14.04 -32.38 -3.18
C PHE A 99 -13.44 -33.43 -4.10
N ALA A 100 -12.20 -33.22 -4.53
CA ALA A 100 -11.47 -34.14 -5.38
C ALA A 100 -10.03 -34.29 -4.90
N ASN A 101 -9.43 -35.44 -5.14
CA ASN A 101 -8.00 -35.61 -4.96
C ASN A 101 -7.26 -35.15 -6.21
N ARG A 102 -6.02 -34.71 -6.04
CA ARG A 102 -5.19 -34.32 -7.16
C ARG A 102 -4.98 -35.48 -8.12
N GLY A 103 -5.32 -35.29 -9.37
CA GLY A 103 -5.26 -36.31 -10.40
C GLY A 103 -6.55 -37.09 -10.63
N ASP A 104 -7.57 -36.91 -9.77
CA ASP A 104 -8.89 -37.55 -10.01
C ASP A 104 -9.46 -37.12 -11.36
N ARG A 105 -10.09 -38.04 -12.07
CA ARG A 105 -10.87 -37.76 -13.28
C ARG A 105 -12.31 -37.51 -12.86
N LEU A 106 -12.76 -36.27 -12.99
CA LEU A 106 -14.13 -35.87 -12.66
C LEU A 106 -14.97 -35.93 -13.91
N ARG A 107 -16.01 -36.76 -13.89
CA ARG A 107 -17.04 -36.85 -14.92
C ARG A 107 -18.26 -36.11 -14.40
N LEU A 108 -18.50 -34.91 -14.93
CA LEU A 108 -19.57 -34.02 -14.52
C LEU A 108 -20.78 -34.19 -15.39
N THR A 109 -21.94 -34.38 -14.77
CA THR A 109 -23.26 -34.33 -15.43
C THR A 109 -24.03 -33.17 -14.83
N PHE A 110 -24.85 -32.52 -15.66
CA PHE A 110 -25.54 -31.30 -15.24
C PHE A 110 -27.04 -31.44 -15.46
N SER A 111 -27.80 -30.82 -14.57
CA SER A 111 -29.25 -30.62 -14.75
C SER A 111 -29.66 -29.26 -14.20
N THR A 112 -30.80 -28.76 -14.62
CA THR A 112 -31.41 -27.55 -14.06
C THR A 112 -32.87 -27.79 -13.75
N ARG A 113 -33.37 -27.15 -12.66
CA ARG A 113 -34.78 -27.30 -12.21
C ARG A 113 -35.70 -26.27 -12.82
N ASP A 114 -35.17 -25.07 -13.11
CA ASP A 114 -36.02 -23.90 -13.33
C ASP A 114 -35.77 -23.20 -14.67
N THR A 115 -34.61 -22.62 -14.86
CA THR A 115 -34.31 -21.82 -16.06
C THR A 115 -32.99 -22.26 -16.67
N GLY A 116 -32.70 -21.80 -17.90
CA GLY A 116 -31.38 -21.98 -18.48
C GLY A 116 -30.30 -21.43 -17.57
N GLN A 117 -29.30 -22.23 -17.26
CA GLN A 117 -28.22 -21.96 -16.37
C GLN A 117 -26.89 -22.11 -17.10
N SER A 118 -25.82 -21.60 -16.50
CA SER A 118 -24.48 -21.88 -16.98
C SER A 118 -23.57 -22.30 -15.83
N PHE A 119 -22.62 -23.17 -16.15
CA PHE A 119 -21.54 -23.54 -15.24
C PHE A 119 -20.24 -23.04 -15.84
N PHE A 120 -19.64 -22.09 -15.17
CA PHE A 120 -18.44 -21.42 -15.58
C PHE A 120 -17.31 -21.72 -14.59
N LEU A 121 -16.30 -22.45 -15.04
CA LEU A 121 -15.11 -22.79 -14.25
C LEU A 121 -13.86 -22.29 -14.97
N GLN A 122 -13.48 -21.05 -14.65
CA GLN A 122 -12.43 -20.31 -15.34
C GLN A 122 -11.08 -21.02 -15.32
N ASP A 123 -10.70 -21.58 -14.18
CA ASP A 123 -9.40 -22.20 -13.99
C ASP A 123 -9.19 -23.46 -14.87
N TYR A 124 -10.28 -24.06 -15.32
CA TYR A 124 -10.27 -25.24 -16.20
C TYR A 124 -10.69 -24.92 -17.63
N ASP A 125 -10.76 -23.64 -17.97
CA ASP A 125 -11.15 -23.19 -19.32
C ASP A 125 -12.52 -23.72 -19.78
N LEU A 126 -13.48 -23.81 -18.85
CA LEU A 126 -14.74 -24.50 -19.06
C LEU A 126 -15.92 -23.55 -18.88
N HIS A 127 -16.77 -23.50 -19.93
CA HIS A 127 -18.08 -22.85 -19.89
C HIS A 127 -19.11 -23.82 -20.43
N VAL A 128 -20.08 -24.23 -19.62
CA VAL A 128 -21.14 -25.14 -19.95
C VAL A 128 -22.46 -24.41 -19.88
N SER A 129 -23.27 -24.47 -20.94
CA SER A 129 -24.65 -23.98 -20.94
C SER A 129 -25.58 -25.14 -20.70
N ILE A 130 -26.51 -24.99 -19.77
CA ILE A 130 -27.44 -26.02 -19.31
C ILE A 130 -28.88 -25.56 -19.64
N THR A 131 -29.59 -26.30 -20.47
CA THR A 131 -30.96 -25.97 -20.88
C THR A 131 -31.95 -26.89 -20.15
N PRO A 132 -33.06 -26.35 -19.61
CA PRO A 132 -34.08 -27.20 -18.97
C PRO A 132 -34.65 -28.24 -19.92
N GLY A 133 -34.70 -29.49 -19.46
CA GLY A 133 -35.30 -30.61 -20.23
C GLY A 133 -34.39 -31.18 -21.31
N ASP A 134 -33.24 -30.57 -21.60
CA ASP A 134 -32.27 -31.09 -22.55
C ASP A 134 -31.16 -31.84 -21.79
N LYS A 135 -30.77 -33.02 -22.26
CA LYS A 135 -29.61 -33.75 -21.71
C LYS A 135 -28.31 -33.34 -22.36
N THR A 136 -28.38 -32.66 -23.49
CA THR A 136 -27.20 -32.25 -24.27
C THR A 136 -26.68 -30.93 -23.77
N LEU A 137 -25.44 -30.93 -23.29
CA LEU A 137 -24.74 -29.76 -22.77
C LEU A 137 -23.98 -29.06 -23.90
N SER A 138 -24.09 -27.76 -23.98
CA SER A 138 -23.26 -26.93 -24.86
C SER A 138 -21.99 -26.51 -24.10
N VAL A 139 -20.85 -27.05 -24.53
CA VAL A 139 -19.54 -26.81 -23.88
C VAL A 139 -18.68 -25.93 -24.77
N GLN A 140 -18.20 -24.83 -24.24
CA GLN A 140 -17.34 -23.88 -24.92
C GLN A 140 -16.03 -23.69 -24.13
N SER A 141 -14.90 -23.64 -24.84
CA SER A 141 -13.61 -23.22 -24.25
C SER A 141 -13.54 -21.70 -24.14
N LEU A 142 -13.05 -21.21 -23.02
CA LEU A 142 -12.88 -19.76 -22.78
C LEU A 142 -11.65 -19.20 -23.50
N SER A 143 -10.64 -20.05 -23.72
CA SER A 143 -9.41 -19.68 -24.43
C SER A 143 -9.62 -19.58 -25.93
N ARG A 144 -10.69 -20.23 -26.45
CA ARG A 144 -11.02 -20.28 -27.88
C ARG A 144 -12.50 -19.94 -28.11
N PRO A 145 -12.91 -18.70 -27.90
CA PRO A 145 -14.31 -18.29 -28.00
C PRO A 145 -14.86 -18.41 -29.44
N ASP A 146 -14.01 -18.44 -30.45
CA ASP A 146 -14.39 -18.54 -31.87
C ASP A 146 -14.62 -19.97 -32.33
N GLU A 147 -14.25 -20.99 -31.55
CA GLU A 147 -14.58 -22.37 -31.86
C GLU A 147 -16.07 -22.64 -31.58
N PRO A 148 -16.76 -23.37 -32.46
CA PRO A 148 -18.16 -23.74 -32.22
C PRO A 148 -18.29 -24.59 -30.95
N PRO A 149 -19.36 -24.40 -30.17
CA PRO A 149 -19.59 -25.18 -28.96
C PRO A 149 -19.70 -26.68 -29.28
N ARG A 150 -19.10 -27.49 -28.40
CA ARG A 150 -19.26 -28.97 -28.48
C ARG A 150 -20.48 -29.38 -27.70
N PHE A 151 -21.23 -30.31 -28.26
CA PHE A 151 -22.42 -30.89 -27.62
C PHE A 151 -22.08 -32.25 -27.03
N THR A 152 -22.30 -32.41 -25.72
CA THR A 152 -21.98 -33.64 -24.98
C THR A 152 -22.92 -33.82 -23.80
N ASP A 153 -23.12 -35.07 -23.34
CA ASP A 153 -23.93 -35.36 -22.15
C ASP A 153 -23.11 -35.27 -20.86
N THR A 154 -21.78 -35.33 -20.97
CA THR A 154 -20.89 -35.35 -19.82
C THR A 154 -19.62 -34.52 -20.11
N VAL A 155 -19.12 -33.86 -19.09
CA VAL A 155 -17.85 -33.10 -19.16
C VAL A 155 -16.81 -33.80 -18.31
N GLU A 156 -15.68 -34.13 -18.90
CA GLU A 156 -14.56 -34.76 -18.20
C GLU A 156 -13.48 -33.73 -17.95
N LEU A 157 -12.99 -33.66 -16.71
CA LEU A 157 -11.84 -32.85 -16.34
C LEU A 157 -10.96 -33.58 -15.33
N THR A 158 -9.66 -33.29 -15.35
CA THR A 158 -8.71 -33.83 -14.38
C THR A 158 -8.52 -32.82 -13.25
N ALA A 159 -8.79 -33.27 -12.01
CA ALA A 159 -8.62 -32.40 -10.84
C ALA A 159 -7.15 -32.03 -10.64
N GLY A 160 -6.85 -30.77 -10.75
CA GLY A 160 -5.54 -30.17 -10.59
C GLY A 160 -5.60 -28.91 -9.74
N LEU A 161 -4.51 -28.20 -9.70
CA LEU A 161 -4.43 -26.86 -9.07
C LEU A 161 -4.06 -25.84 -10.16
N PRO A 162 -5.01 -25.55 -11.08
CA PRO A 162 -4.74 -24.64 -12.18
C PRO A 162 -4.64 -23.19 -11.65
N GLY A 163 -3.69 -22.48 -12.20
CA GLY A 163 -3.46 -21.07 -11.84
C GLY A 163 -2.89 -20.89 -10.42
N TRP A 164 -2.40 -19.71 -10.18
CA TRP A 164 -1.73 -19.34 -8.91
C TRP A 164 -2.70 -19.30 -7.71
N GLN A 165 -3.98 -19.00 -7.94
CA GLN A 165 -4.99 -18.97 -6.87
C GLN A 165 -5.28 -20.36 -6.34
N GLY A 166 -5.40 -21.36 -7.22
CA GLY A 166 -5.55 -22.76 -6.84
C GLY A 166 -4.38 -23.27 -6.00
N TRP A 167 -3.17 -22.79 -6.28
CA TRP A 167 -1.99 -23.16 -5.49
C TRP A 167 -2.02 -22.63 -4.06
N LEU A 168 -2.60 -21.46 -3.85
CA LEU A 168 -2.69 -20.85 -2.51
C LEU A 168 -3.90 -21.35 -1.71
N THR A 169 -5.02 -21.59 -2.37
CA THR A 169 -6.30 -21.84 -1.67
C THR A 169 -6.82 -23.26 -1.78
N SER A 170 -6.25 -24.09 -2.64
CA SER A 170 -6.79 -25.40 -3.03
C SER A 170 -8.19 -25.36 -3.67
N LYS A 171 -8.66 -24.17 -4.04
CA LYS A 171 -10.02 -23.93 -4.51
C LYS A 171 -10.02 -23.35 -5.90
N SER A 172 -10.92 -23.87 -6.72
CA SER A 172 -11.34 -23.27 -7.99
C SER A 172 -12.82 -22.96 -7.90
N GLN A 173 -13.19 -21.72 -8.10
CA GLN A 173 -14.57 -21.28 -7.96
C GLN A 173 -15.33 -21.45 -9.29
N PHE A 174 -16.43 -22.15 -9.24
CA PHE A 174 -17.40 -22.14 -10.35
C PHE A 174 -18.58 -21.23 -10.05
N ARG A 175 -19.16 -20.65 -11.10
CA ARG A 175 -20.25 -19.70 -10.99
C ARG A 175 -21.18 -19.75 -12.17
N ASN A 176 -22.39 -19.23 -12.02
CA ASN A 176 -23.30 -19.00 -13.12
C ASN A 176 -22.99 -17.66 -13.80
N HIS A 177 -23.03 -17.62 -15.13
CA HIS A 177 -22.91 -16.39 -15.91
C HIS A 177 -24.25 -15.95 -16.52
N THR A 178 -25.26 -16.81 -16.49
CA THR A 178 -26.62 -16.47 -16.97
C THR A 178 -27.29 -15.63 -15.88
N TYR A 179 -27.72 -14.42 -16.22
CA TYR A 179 -28.37 -13.54 -15.25
C TYR A 179 -29.79 -14.05 -14.90
N ASN A 180 -30.01 -14.38 -13.63
CA ASN A 180 -31.24 -14.98 -13.12
C ASN A 180 -31.95 -14.13 -12.07
N GLY A 181 -31.55 -12.87 -11.88
CA GLY A 181 -32.20 -11.96 -10.94
C GLY A 181 -31.25 -11.30 -9.92
N PRO A 182 -31.78 -10.59 -8.92
CA PRO A 182 -30.99 -9.75 -8.01
C PRO A 182 -29.90 -10.49 -7.23
N LEU A 183 -30.11 -11.75 -6.90
CA LEU A 183 -29.17 -12.58 -6.14
C LEU A 183 -28.23 -13.41 -7.03
N HIS A 184 -28.16 -13.14 -8.33
CA HIS A 184 -27.28 -13.82 -9.27
C HIS A 184 -25.82 -13.93 -8.78
N GLY A 185 -25.30 -12.92 -8.09
CA GLY A 185 -23.94 -12.93 -7.54
C GLY A 185 -23.69 -14.01 -6.47
N THR A 186 -24.73 -14.67 -5.93
CA THR A 186 -24.62 -15.77 -4.97
C THR A 186 -24.50 -17.14 -5.63
N GLU A 187 -24.76 -17.24 -6.93
CA GLU A 187 -24.72 -18.47 -7.72
C GLU A 187 -23.28 -18.92 -8.00
N ARG A 188 -22.66 -19.47 -6.97
CA ARG A 188 -21.27 -19.91 -6.99
C ARG A 188 -21.07 -21.16 -6.13
N GLY A 189 -20.02 -21.91 -6.47
CA GLY A 189 -19.56 -23.02 -5.66
C GLY A 189 -18.05 -23.19 -5.79
N ASP A 190 -17.50 -24.11 -5.02
CA ASP A 190 -16.07 -24.35 -4.94
C ASP A 190 -15.73 -25.79 -5.35
N LEU A 191 -14.78 -25.95 -6.27
CA LEU A 191 -14.05 -27.20 -6.48
C LEU A 191 -12.77 -27.16 -5.61
N ILE A 192 -12.69 -28.07 -4.65
CA ILE A 192 -11.58 -28.16 -3.70
C ILE A 192 -10.73 -29.38 -4.04
N VAL A 193 -9.48 -29.13 -4.41
CA VAL A 193 -8.53 -30.18 -4.79
C VAL A 193 -7.48 -30.36 -3.70
N ALA A 194 -7.37 -31.55 -3.15
CA ALA A 194 -6.40 -31.89 -2.11
C ALA A 194 -5.50 -33.07 -2.55
N PRO A 195 -4.26 -33.18 -2.02
CA PRO A 195 -3.59 -32.20 -1.19
C PRO A 195 -2.96 -31.07 -2.02
N ASN A 196 -2.90 -29.90 -1.43
CA ASN A 196 -2.11 -28.79 -1.98
C ASN A 196 -0.71 -28.77 -1.29
N LEU A 197 0.27 -29.33 -1.96
CA LEU A 197 1.62 -29.46 -1.42
C LEU A 197 2.28 -28.11 -1.14
N LEU A 198 2.01 -27.09 -1.97
CA LEU A 198 2.53 -25.75 -1.75
C LEU A 198 1.91 -25.08 -0.51
N LEU A 199 0.61 -25.25 -0.31
CA LEU A 199 -0.08 -24.74 0.87
C LEU A 199 0.47 -25.42 2.14
N TRP A 200 0.64 -26.73 2.16
CA TRP A 200 1.21 -27.45 3.29
C TRP A 200 2.65 -27.03 3.58
N GLY A 201 3.48 -26.85 2.53
CA GLY A 201 4.83 -26.32 2.66
C GLY A 201 4.87 -24.89 3.20
N ALA A 202 3.99 -24.02 2.70
CA ALA A 202 3.89 -22.63 3.18
C ALA A 202 3.43 -22.53 4.64
N LEU A 203 2.43 -23.32 5.04
CA LEU A 203 1.95 -23.38 6.42
C LEU A 203 3.03 -23.90 7.37
N GLY A 204 3.74 -24.96 6.97
CA GLY A 204 4.85 -25.49 7.74
C GLY A 204 6.01 -24.49 7.86
N LEU A 205 6.33 -23.78 6.79
CA LEU A 205 7.31 -22.68 6.81
C LEU A 205 6.89 -21.58 7.79
N LEU A 206 5.65 -21.12 7.71
CA LEU A 206 5.12 -20.10 8.63
C LEU A 206 5.17 -20.53 10.09
N ALA A 207 4.88 -21.79 10.36
CA ALA A 207 4.91 -22.34 11.72
C ALA A 207 6.32 -22.33 12.34
N VAL A 208 7.38 -22.50 11.54
CA VAL A 208 8.76 -22.55 12.03
C VAL A 208 9.48 -21.20 11.99
N ILE A 209 8.93 -20.17 11.34
CA ILE A 209 9.52 -18.81 11.28
C ILE A 209 9.87 -18.26 12.68
N PRO A 210 8.97 -18.31 13.69
CA PRO A 210 9.30 -17.79 15.03
C PRO A 210 10.49 -18.52 15.65
N PHE A 211 10.59 -19.84 15.46
CA PHE A 211 11.69 -20.65 15.96
C PHE A 211 13.01 -20.34 15.22
N ALA A 212 12.97 -20.23 13.90
CA ALA A 212 14.11 -19.80 13.10
C ALA A 212 14.57 -18.38 13.48
N ALA A 213 13.63 -17.46 13.71
CA ALA A 213 13.93 -16.12 14.21
C ALA A 213 14.60 -16.17 15.59
N MET A 214 14.16 -17.05 16.49
CA MET A 214 14.77 -17.25 17.80
C MET A 214 16.20 -17.79 17.69
N LEU A 215 16.49 -18.71 16.77
CA LEU A 215 17.84 -19.19 16.49
C LEU A 215 18.77 -18.11 15.94
N LEU A 216 18.21 -17.16 15.19
CA LEU A 216 18.93 -16.00 14.68
C LEU A 216 19.02 -14.87 15.70
N TRP A 217 18.20 -14.93 16.76
CA TRP A 217 18.17 -13.92 17.81
C TRP A 217 19.39 -14.07 18.71
N ASP A 218 20.39 -13.26 18.42
CA ASP A 218 21.55 -13.13 19.27
C ASP A 218 21.18 -12.26 20.48
N SER A 219 20.80 -12.89 21.58
CA SER A 219 20.42 -12.22 22.84
C SER A 219 21.54 -11.33 23.42
N ARG A 220 22.77 -11.50 22.95
CA ARG A 220 23.92 -10.67 23.33
C ARG A 220 23.95 -9.33 22.57
N ARG A 221 23.09 -9.15 21.58
CA ARG A 221 22.89 -7.91 20.85
C ARG A 221 21.64 -7.16 21.34
N VAL A 222 21.47 -7.01 22.63
CA VAL A 222 20.73 -5.86 23.12
C VAL A 222 21.62 -4.65 22.79
N PRO A 223 21.24 -3.80 21.84
CA PRO A 223 22.06 -2.66 21.50
C PRO A 223 22.04 -1.72 22.69
N THR A 224 23.08 -1.77 23.50
CA THR A 224 23.36 -0.81 24.56
C THR A 224 23.93 0.49 23.99
N SER A 225 24.12 0.57 22.68
CA SER A 225 24.45 1.78 21.95
C SER A 225 23.37 2.09 20.93
N PRO A 226 23.10 3.37 20.63
CA PRO A 226 22.17 3.74 19.57
C PRO A 226 22.60 3.00 18.30
N THR A 227 21.68 2.26 17.73
CA THR A 227 21.84 1.51 16.47
C THR A 227 22.70 2.34 15.51
N SER A 228 23.68 1.73 14.89
CA SER A 228 24.53 2.37 13.88
C SER A 228 23.67 2.88 12.73
N VAL A 229 23.22 4.09 12.84
CA VAL A 229 22.37 4.75 11.86
C VAL A 229 23.28 5.27 10.76
N VAL A 230 23.13 4.74 9.57
CA VAL A 230 23.95 5.14 8.41
C VAL A 230 23.36 6.38 7.77
N ASN A 231 24.11 7.47 7.71
CA ASN A 231 23.74 8.65 6.95
C ASN A 231 23.92 8.37 5.45
N LEU A 232 22.79 8.21 4.73
CA LEU A 232 22.81 7.92 3.29
C LEU A 232 23.39 9.07 2.46
N PHE A 233 23.28 10.32 2.92
CA PHE A 233 23.83 11.46 2.19
C PHE A 233 25.35 11.54 2.28
N ALA A 234 25.93 11.12 3.41
CA ALA A 234 27.38 11.00 3.54
C ALA A 234 27.90 9.85 2.65
N ARG A 235 27.12 8.75 2.53
CA ARG A 235 27.52 7.60 1.72
C ARG A 235 27.30 7.79 0.22
N PHE A 236 26.24 8.52 -0.16
CA PHE A 236 25.81 8.74 -1.54
C PHE A 236 25.57 10.24 -1.84
N PRO A 237 26.60 11.05 -2.10
CA PRO A 237 26.45 12.48 -2.35
C PRO A 237 25.61 12.81 -3.61
N ARG A 238 25.61 11.91 -4.62
CA ARG A 238 24.77 12.06 -5.82
C ARG A 238 23.29 11.99 -5.48
N LEU A 239 22.89 11.09 -4.56
CA LEU A 239 21.52 10.99 -4.06
C LEU A 239 21.07 12.30 -3.41
N LYS A 240 21.92 12.92 -2.56
CA LYS A 240 21.62 14.20 -1.93
C LYS A 240 21.37 15.30 -2.96
N ARG A 241 22.18 15.39 -4.03
CA ARG A 241 22.01 16.37 -5.11
C ARG A 241 20.68 16.17 -5.83
N TRP A 242 20.36 14.95 -6.21
CA TRP A 242 19.14 14.60 -6.90
C TRP A 242 17.88 14.90 -6.06
N LEU A 243 17.89 14.57 -4.75
CA LEU A 243 16.78 14.87 -3.83
C LEU A 243 16.60 16.39 -3.57
N LYS A 244 17.64 17.20 -3.78
CA LYS A 244 17.58 18.66 -3.68
C LYS A 244 17.00 19.33 -4.94
N GLU A 245 16.89 18.64 -6.05
CA GLU A 245 16.30 19.21 -7.26
C GLU A 245 14.84 19.61 -7.03
N PRO A 246 14.41 20.80 -7.45
CA PRO A 246 13.01 21.23 -7.29
C PRO A 246 12.01 20.28 -7.95
N SER A 247 12.40 19.70 -9.10
CA SER A 247 11.57 18.78 -9.91
C SER A 247 11.53 17.34 -9.38
N PHE A 248 12.32 16.99 -8.36
CA PHE A 248 12.48 15.61 -7.87
C PHE A 248 11.13 14.89 -7.66
N GLN A 249 10.22 15.49 -6.89
CA GLN A 249 8.92 14.87 -6.60
C GLN A 249 8.06 14.74 -7.85
N PHE A 250 8.08 15.78 -8.69
CA PHE A 250 7.32 15.80 -9.95
C PHE A 250 7.80 14.71 -10.90
N ASN A 251 9.12 14.59 -11.07
CA ASN A 251 9.74 13.58 -11.93
C ASN A 251 9.45 12.16 -11.47
N LEU A 252 9.25 11.95 -10.16
CA LEU A 252 8.92 10.65 -9.59
C LEU A 252 7.41 10.35 -9.67
N ALA A 253 6.58 11.34 -9.43
CA ALA A 253 5.12 11.16 -9.39
C ALA A 253 4.47 11.17 -10.78
N LEU A 254 5.06 11.84 -11.78
CA LEU A 254 4.50 11.91 -13.13
C LEU A 254 4.44 10.55 -13.84
N PRO A 255 5.48 9.72 -13.87
CA PRO A 255 5.39 8.36 -14.40
C PRO A 255 4.35 7.51 -13.65
N MET A 256 4.27 7.67 -12.32
CA MET A 256 3.27 6.97 -11.51
C MET A 256 1.84 7.43 -11.83
N LEU A 257 1.64 8.70 -12.21
CA LEU A 257 0.36 9.19 -12.72
C LEU A 257 -0.02 8.50 -14.04
N GLY A 258 0.95 8.29 -14.93
CA GLY A 258 0.75 7.52 -16.16
C GLY A 258 0.30 6.09 -15.89
N VAL A 259 0.98 5.39 -14.98
CA VAL A 259 0.59 4.05 -14.53
C VAL A 259 -0.81 4.07 -13.89
N PHE A 260 -1.12 5.07 -13.10
CA PHE A 260 -2.42 5.22 -12.45
C PHE A 260 -3.56 5.37 -13.46
N TRP A 261 -3.37 6.20 -14.50
CA TRP A 261 -4.33 6.32 -15.59
C TRP A 261 -4.45 5.04 -16.41
N PHE A 262 -3.35 4.35 -16.66
CA PHE A 262 -3.38 3.03 -17.31
C PHE A 262 -4.24 2.04 -16.51
N ILE A 263 -4.08 1.99 -15.19
CA ILE A 263 -4.89 1.14 -14.30
C ILE A 263 -6.39 1.48 -14.42
N ILE A 264 -6.73 2.77 -14.39
CA ILE A 264 -8.11 3.23 -14.53
C ILE A 264 -8.70 2.82 -15.88
N LEU A 265 -8.00 3.09 -16.97
CA LEU A 265 -8.44 2.74 -18.31
C LEU A 265 -8.56 1.23 -18.51
N ALA A 266 -7.60 0.46 -18.01
CA ALA A 266 -7.66 -0.99 -18.05
C ALA A 266 -8.89 -1.55 -17.28
N GLY A 267 -9.25 -0.95 -16.16
CA GLY A 267 -10.42 -1.37 -15.39
C GLY A 267 -11.75 -0.96 -16.02
N LEU A 268 -11.81 0.17 -16.75
CA LEU A 268 -13.02 0.64 -17.42
C LEU A 268 -13.25 -0.05 -18.79
N LEU A 269 -12.17 -0.16 -19.58
CA LEU A 269 -12.24 -0.60 -20.99
C LEU A 269 -11.84 -2.07 -21.16
N GLY A 270 -11.17 -2.66 -20.19
CA GLY A 270 -10.70 -4.05 -20.24
C GLY A 270 -11.79 -5.07 -19.93
N THR A 271 -11.36 -6.31 -19.75
CA THR A 271 -12.27 -7.41 -19.44
C THR A 271 -13.00 -7.20 -18.12
N LYS A 272 -14.27 -7.61 -18.03
CA LYS A 272 -15.06 -7.51 -16.78
C LYS A 272 -14.66 -8.54 -15.71
N VAL A 273 -13.79 -9.47 -16.04
CA VAL A 273 -13.31 -10.52 -15.14
C VAL A 273 -12.10 -9.99 -14.36
N ALA A 274 -12.23 -9.80 -13.06
CA ALA A 274 -11.21 -9.18 -12.21
C ALA A 274 -9.83 -9.87 -12.29
N GLY A 275 -9.81 -11.21 -12.30
CA GLY A 275 -8.57 -12.00 -12.38
C GLY A 275 -7.83 -11.93 -13.73
N ARG A 276 -8.45 -11.38 -14.77
CA ARG A 276 -7.87 -11.17 -16.11
C ARG A 276 -7.72 -9.69 -16.48
N ASN A 277 -8.13 -8.79 -15.60
CA ASN A 277 -8.06 -7.36 -15.82
C ASN A 277 -6.83 -6.77 -15.12
N ALA A 278 -5.99 -6.06 -15.88
CA ALA A 278 -4.77 -5.45 -15.35
C ALA A 278 -5.04 -4.42 -14.23
N GLY A 279 -6.19 -3.73 -14.26
CA GLY A 279 -6.56 -2.73 -13.25
C GLY A 279 -6.59 -3.30 -11.82
N PRO A 280 -7.52 -4.21 -11.49
CA PRO A 280 -7.55 -4.86 -10.18
C PRO A 280 -6.27 -5.63 -9.84
N MET A 281 -5.66 -6.32 -10.82
CA MET A 281 -4.45 -7.12 -10.59
C MET A 281 -3.28 -6.25 -10.14
N ILE A 282 -3.02 -5.13 -10.82
CA ILE A 282 -1.95 -4.21 -10.45
C ILE A 282 -2.28 -3.52 -9.12
N THR A 283 -3.52 -3.06 -8.92
CA THR A 283 -3.90 -2.29 -7.73
C THR A 283 -3.90 -3.14 -6.47
N TRP A 284 -4.60 -4.26 -6.49
CA TRP A 284 -4.88 -5.03 -5.27
C TRP A 284 -3.84 -6.10 -5.00
N VAL A 285 -3.35 -6.77 -6.05
CA VAL A 285 -2.41 -7.88 -5.88
C VAL A 285 -0.98 -7.34 -5.89
N LEU A 286 -0.55 -6.66 -6.95
CA LEU A 286 0.85 -6.27 -7.09
C LEU A 286 1.20 -5.10 -6.16
N TRP A 287 0.51 -3.96 -6.32
CA TRP A 287 0.85 -2.73 -5.60
C TRP A 287 0.57 -2.83 -4.10
N LEU A 288 -0.59 -3.31 -3.68
CA LEU A 288 -0.93 -3.38 -2.27
C LEU A 288 -0.03 -4.39 -1.53
N SER A 289 0.26 -5.53 -2.14
CA SER A 289 1.20 -6.50 -1.56
C SER A 289 2.62 -5.97 -1.49
N ALA A 290 3.12 -5.34 -2.56
CA ALA A 290 4.43 -4.70 -2.56
C ALA A 290 4.51 -3.58 -1.52
N LEU A 291 3.44 -2.80 -1.35
CA LEU A 291 3.37 -1.74 -0.37
C LEU A 291 3.49 -2.27 1.06
N ILE A 292 2.71 -3.30 1.40
CA ILE A 292 2.68 -3.86 2.77
C ILE A 292 3.94 -4.66 3.08
N VAL A 293 4.40 -5.51 2.15
CA VAL A 293 5.48 -6.49 2.43
C VAL A 293 6.86 -5.87 2.25
N VAL A 294 7.03 -4.94 1.31
CA VAL A 294 8.35 -4.42 0.92
C VAL A 294 8.51 -2.95 1.22
N LEU A 295 7.64 -2.11 0.67
CA LEU A 295 7.84 -0.67 0.67
C LEU A 295 7.72 -0.06 2.07
N VAL A 296 6.73 -0.46 2.85
CA VAL A 296 6.51 0.09 4.20
C VAL A 296 7.55 -0.43 5.21
N PRO A 297 7.88 -1.73 5.29
CA PRO A 297 8.92 -2.20 6.19
C PRO A 297 10.31 -1.62 5.89
N ILE A 298 10.63 -1.39 4.62
CA ILE A 298 11.94 -0.83 4.22
C ILE A 298 11.92 0.69 4.30
N GLY A 299 11.00 1.31 3.60
CA GLY A 299 10.98 2.74 3.34
C GLY A 299 10.05 3.56 4.23
N GLY A 300 9.25 2.93 5.08
CA GLY A 300 8.21 3.64 5.83
C GLY A 300 7.21 4.28 4.89
N ARG A 301 7.15 5.62 4.88
CA ARG A 301 6.24 6.38 4.02
C ARG A 301 6.87 6.89 2.72
N LEU A 302 7.97 6.32 2.25
CA LEU A 302 8.60 6.73 0.98
C LEU A 302 7.66 6.66 -0.22
N TRP A 303 6.69 5.73 -0.23
CA TRP A 303 5.66 5.67 -1.26
C TRP A 303 4.89 6.98 -1.40
N CYS A 304 4.62 7.70 -0.30
CA CYS A 304 3.89 8.97 -0.32
C CYS A 304 4.61 10.05 -1.15
N THR A 305 5.90 9.90 -1.42
CA THR A 305 6.68 10.80 -2.29
C THR A 305 6.39 10.57 -3.77
N ALA A 306 6.16 9.32 -4.15
CA ALA A 306 5.88 8.91 -5.53
C ALA A 306 4.38 8.85 -5.85
N CYS A 307 3.50 8.95 -4.83
CA CYS A 307 2.06 8.79 -4.98
C CYS A 307 1.47 9.87 -5.91
N PRO A 308 0.74 9.47 -6.97
CA PRO A 308 0.20 10.44 -7.95
C PRO A 308 -1.07 11.16 -7.48
N LEU A 309 -1.77 10.67 -6.44
CA LEU A 309 -3.04 11.22 -5.99
C LEU A 309 -3.01 12.72 -5.67
N PRO A 310 -2.01 13.26 -4.93
CA PRO A 310 -1.96 14.68 -4.63
C PRO A 310 -1.40 15.53 -5.77
N LEU A 311 -0.81 14.93 -6.82
CA LEU A 311 -0.02 15.64 -7.82
C LEU A 311 -0.81 16.73 -8.55
N ILE A 312 -2.02 16.39 -9.03
CA ILE A 312 -2.88 17.33 -9.75
C ILE A 312 -3.30 18.47 -8.83
N GLY A 313 -3.74 18.15 -7.61
CA GLY A 313 -4.13 19.13 -6.61
C GLY A 313 -2.98 20.05 -6.20
N GLU A 314 -1.78 19.51 -5.99
CA GLU A 314 -0.58 20.30 -5.71
C GLU A 314 -0.21 21.23 -6.88
N TRP A 315 -0.35 20.76 -8.12
CA TRP A 315 -0.10 21.58 -9.29
C TRP A 315 -1.10 22.73 -9.40
N VAL A 316 -2.37 22.45 -9.23
CA VAL A 316 -3.42 23.50 -9.22
C VAL A 316 -3.17 24.51 -8.10
N GLN A 317 -2.76 24.06 -6.93
CA GLN A 317 -2.49 24.91 -5.77
C GLN A 317 -1.23 25.76 -5.93
N ARG A 318 -0.14 25.17 -6.42
CA ARG A 318 1.19 25.78 -6.44
C ARG A 318 1.54 26.45 -7.75
N ARG A 319 1.13 25.87 -8.88
CA ARG A 319 1.43 26.27 -10.27
C ARG A 319 2.93 26.45 -10.60
N ARG A 320 3.83 26.16 -9.66
CA ARG A 320 5.28 26.30 -9.75
C ARG A 320 6.00 25.21 -8.95
N LEU A 321 7.18 24.84 -9.40
CA LEU A 321 7.99 23.84 -8.71
C LEU A 321 8.66 24.35 -7.44
N ALA A 322 8.94 25.67 -7.37
CA ALA A 322 9.55 26.33 -6.22
C ALA A 322 8.77 27.57 -5.84
N ARG A 323 8.88 28.00 -4.60
CA ARG A 323 8.20 29.19 -4.06
C ARG A 323 8.98 30.44 -4.44
N ASN A 324 8.28 31.53 -4.83
CA ASN A 324 8.91 32.82 -5.08
C ASN A 324 9.20 33.57 -3.78
N GLN A 325 10.26 34.39 -3.79
CA GLN A 325 10.66 35.19 -2.65
C GLN A 325 9.57 36.20 -2.24
N ALA A 326 8.88 36.80 -3.21
CA ALA A 326 7.75 37.71 -2.98
C ALA A 326 6.54 37.04 -2.27
N GLU A 327 6.35 35.72 -2.44
CA GLU A 327 5.32 34.97 -1.72
C GLU A 327 5.73 34.62 -0.28
N LEU A 328 7.02 34.71 0.06
CA LEU A 328 7.52 34.53 1.43
C LEU A 328 7.29 35.80 2.27
N GLU A 329 7.32 36.97 1.65
CA GLU A 329 7.16 38.27 2.31
C GLU A 329 5.67 38.66 2.43
N GLY A 330 4.81 38.15 1.55
CA GLY A 330 3.36 38.37 1.61
C GLY A 330 2.66 37.17 2.22
N LEU A 331 2.13 37.29 3.41
CA LEU A 331 1.10 36.42 4.00
C LEU A 331 -0.20 36.54 3.16
N SER A 332 -0.14 36.10 1.92
CA SER A 332 -1.33 36.02 1.07
C SER A 332 -2.20 34.89 1.61
N HIS A 333 -3.17 35.24 2.46
CA HIS A 333 -4.33 34.37 2.67
C HIS A 333 -4.98 34.17 1.30
N ARG A 334 -4.79 32.99 0.72
CA ARG A 334 -5.51 32.65 -0.53
C ARG A 334 -6.98 32.60 -0.19
N THR A 335 -7.68 33.63 -0.60
CA THR A 335 -9.13 33.67 -0.64
C THR A 335 -9.59 33.07 -1.97
N VAL A 336 -10.47 32.09 -1.92
CA VAL A 336 -11.20 31.65 -3.10
C VAL A 336 -12.51 32.42 -3.12
N PHE A 337 -12.77 33.23 -4.17
CA PHE A 337 -13.90 34.14 -4.23
C PHE A 337 -14.02 35.12 -3.03
N GLY A 338 -12.88 35.55 -2.46
CA GLY A 338 -12.89 36.47 -1.32
C GLY A 338 -13.15 35.85 0.05
N ILE A 339 -13.42 34.55 0.12
CA ILE A 339 -13.66 33.82 1.37
C ILE A 339 -12.37 33.13 1.82
N PRO A 340 -11.90 33.35 3.07
CA PRO A 340 -10.76 32.61 3.62
C PRO A 340 -11.19 31.15 3.90
N LEU A 341 -10.79 30.25 3.01
CA LEU A 341 -11.04 28.83 3.18
C LEU A 341 -10.07 28.24 4.19
N VAL A 342 -10.55 27.92 5.37
CA VAL A 342 -9.77 27.25 6.43
C VAL A 342 -10.33 25.85 6.63
N TRP A 343 -9.43 24.86 6.69
CA TRP A 343 -9.84 23.48 6.95
C TRP A 343 -10.47 23.35 8.35
N PRO A 344 -11.65 22.72 8.50
CA PRO A 344 -12.33 22.63 9.77
C PRO A 344 -11.51 21.88 10.83
N LYS A 345 -11.37 22.45 12.02
CA LYS A 345 -10.61 21.84 13.13
C LYS A 345 -11.21 20.48 13.54
N SER A 346 -12.51 20.29 13.43
CA SER A 346 -13.20 19.02 13.69
C SER A 346 -12.75 17.88 12.78
N LEU A 347 -12.33 18.19 11.54
CA LEU A 347 -11.82 17.23 10.55
C LEU A 347 -10.28 17.10 10.56
N SER A 348 -9.59 17.89 11.39
CA SER A 348 -8.11 17.89 11.48
C SER A 348 -7.55 16.76 12.36
N ASN A 349 -8.27 15.65 12.47
CA ASN A 349 -7.93 14.49 13.29
C ASN A 349 -7.71 13.24 12.42
N ALA A 350 -7.44 12.10 13.05
CA ALA A 350 -7.27 10.81 12.39
C ALA A 350 -8.59 10.14 11.99
N TRP A 351 -9.71 10.49 12.61
CA TRP A 351 -10.98 9.78 12.42
C TRP A 351 -11.53 9.81 10.98
N PRO A 352 -11.44 10.92 10.18
CA PRO A 352 -11.96 10.89 8.82
C PRO A 352 -11.25 9.88 7.93
N ARG A 353 -9.91 9.77 8.05
CA ARG A 353 -9.13 8.78 7.29
C ARG A 353 -9.43 7.34 7.73
N VAL A 354 -9.69 7.13 9.03
CA VAL A 354 -10.06 5.80 9.56
C VAL A 354 -11.46 5.43 9.08
N LEU A 355 -12.41 6.36 9.12
CA LEU A 355 -13.75 6.15 8.61
C LEU A 355 -13.75 5.79 7.12
N LEU A 356 -12.99 6.53 6.31
CA LEU A 356 -12.86 6.25 4.88
C LEU A 356 -12.18 4.90 4.62
N PHE A 357 -11.20 4.52 5.44
CA PHE A 357 -10.57 3.20 5.38
C PHE A 357 -11.56 2.07 5.69
N LEU A 358 -12.36 2.22 6.75
CA LEU A 358 -13.39 1.26 7.12
C LEU A 358 -14.48 1.13 6.04
N LEU A 359 -14.91 2.26 5.48
CA LEU A 359 -15.88 2.28 4.39
C LEU A 359 -15.35 1.54 3.16
N LEU A 360 -14.12 1.80 2.73
CA LEU A 360 -13.50 1.06 1.65
C LEU A 360 -13.31 -0.43 1.99
N GLY A 361 -12.98 -0.75 3.23
CA GLY A 361 -12.88 -2.13 3.71
C GLY A 361 -14.22 -2.87 3.65
N THR A 362 -15.30 -2.22 4.04
CA THR A 362 -16.66 -2.79 3.99
C THR A 362 -17.08 -3.14 2.55
N PHE A 363 -16.79 -2.26 1.60
CA PHE A 363 -17.11 -2.48 0.18
C PHE A 363 -16.00 -3.17 -0.60
N SER A 364 -14.92 -3.59 0.05
CA SER A 364 -13.72 -4.12 -0.62
C SER A 364 -14.03 -5.31 -1.53
N ASN A 365 -14.93 -6.21 -1.14
CA ASN A 365 -15.28 -7.37 -1.95
C ASN A 365 -15.88 -6.95 -3.32
N ALA A 366 -16.80 -6.00 -3.34
CA ALA A 366 -17.39 -5.48 -4.57
C ALA A 366 -16.36 -4.70 -5.40
N ILE A 367 -15.54 -3.87 -4.74
CA ILE A 367 -14.53 -3.05 -5.40
C ILE A 367 -13.45 -3.93 -6.07
N VAL A 368 -13.00 -4.99 -5.40
CA VAL A 368 -11.96 -5.91 -5.93
C VAL A 368 -12.53 -6.82 -7.02
N ALA A 369 -13.77 -7.29 -6.85
CA ALA A 369 -14.39 -8.23 -7.79
C ALA A 369 -14.82 -7.57 -9.12
N MET A 370 -15.07 -6.26 -9.12
CA MET A 370 -15.55 -5.52 -10.29
C MET A 370 -14.49 -4.55 -10.79
N PRO A 371 -13.83 -4.78 -11.94
CA PRO A 371 -12.83 -3.87 -12.48
C PRO A 371 -13.29 -2.41 -12.63
N PRO A 372 -14.52 -2.13 -13.14
CA PRO A 372 -15.02 -0.75 -13.20
C PRO A 372 -15.17 -0.11 -11.81
N ALA A 373 -15.57 -0.88 -10.78
CA ALA A 373 -15.69 -0.35 -9.42
C ALA A 373 -14.34 0.06 -8.84
N THR A 374 -13.28 -0.73 -9.07
CA THR A 374 -11.90 -0.33 -8.74
C THR A 374 -11.54 0.99 -9.41
N SER A 375 -11.82 1.15 -10.70
CA SER A 375 -11.50 2.35 -11.45
C SER A 375 -12.27 3.58 -10.95
N TRP A 376 -13.56 3.46 -10.71
CA TRP A 376 -14.37 4.54 -10.15
C TRP A 376 -13.93 4.94 -8.74
N MET A 377 -13.54 3.98 -7.91
CA MET A 377 -12.93 4.26 -6.60
C MET A 377 -11.64 5.08 -6.75
N LEU A 378 -10.75 4.70 -7.67
CA LEU A 378 -9.49 5.42 -7.90
C LEU A 378 -9.74 6.84 -8.43
N ILE A 379 -10.69 7.01 -9.37
CA ILE A 379 -11.11 8.32 -9.86
C ILE A 379 -11.68 9.16 -8.71
N GLY A 380 -12.55 8.59 -7.89
CA GLY A 380 -13.13 9.26 -6.73
C GLY A 380 -12.09 9.75 -5.73
N LEU A 381 -11.08 8.92 -5.42
CA LEU A 381 -9.97 9.31 -4.54
C LEU A 381 -9.13 10.45 -5.15
N MET A 382 -8.87 10.42 -6.45
CA MET A 382 -8.12 11.47 -7.14
C MET A 382 -8.91 12.78 -7.21
N LEU A 383 -10.20 12.71 -7.51
CA LEU A 383 -11.08 13.88 -7.50
C LEU A 383 -11.18 14.48 -6.09
N MET A 384 -11.36 13.66 -5.06
CA MET A 384 -11.37 14.10 -3.67
C MET A 384 -10.05 14.80 -3.31
N ALA A 385 -8.90 14.21 -3.68
CA ALA A 385 -7.60 14.82 -3.44
C ALA A 385 -7.45 16.19 -4.14
N THR A 386 -7.97 16.31 -5.37
CA THR A 386 -7.93 17.55 -6.15
C THR A 386 -8.89 18.61 -5.59
N ILE A 387 -10.12 18.25 -5.23
CA ILE A 387 -11.10 19.17 -4.64
C ILE A 387 -10.58 19.73 -3.32
N VAL A 388 -10.07 18.87 -2.45
CA VAL A 388 -9.56 19.30 -1.14
C VAL A 388 -8.29 20.16 -1.26
N SER A 389 -7.59 20.14 -2.39
CA SER A 389 -6.46 21.04 -2.66
C SER A 389 -6.83 22.50 -2.85
N VAL A 390 -8.12 22.82 -2.97
CA VAL A 390 -8.63 24.22 -2.98
C VAL A 390 -8.31 24.92 -1.65
N PHE A 391 -8.25 24.18 -0.55
CA PHE A 391 -7.84 24.74 0.73
C PHE A 391 -6.34 25.11 0.71
N PRO A 392 -5.94 26.23 1.37
CA PRO A 392 -4.56 26.70 1.35
C PRO A 392 -3.55 25.80 2.04
N GLU A 393 -4.00 24.95 2.94
CA GLU A 393 -3.12 23.98 3.61
C GLU A 393 -2.63 22.90 2.63
N GLN A 394 -1.36 22.57 2.75
CA GLN A 394 -0.77 21.57 1.85
C GLN A 394 -1.14 20.15 2.28
N ARG A 395 -1.36 19.27 1.28
CA ARG A 395 -1.60 17.82 1.46
C ARG A 395 -2.68 17.46 2.48
N ILE A 396 -3.75 18.25 2.59
CA ILE A 396 -4.89 17.94 3.48
C ILE A 396 -5.42 16.53 3.24
N PHE A 397 -5.62 16.15 1.97
CA PHE A 397 -6.05 14.79 1.62
C PHE A 397 -5.14 13.73 2.26
N CYS A 398 -3.80 13.87 2.08
CA CYS A 398 -2.84 12.89 2.60
C CYS A 398 -2.78 12.87 4.13
N ARG A 399 -3.06 14.00 4.79
CA ARG A 399 -3.03 14.11 6.26
C ARG A 399 -4.27 13.54 6.92
N TYR A 400 -5.46 13.86 6.39
CA TYR A 400 -6.72 13.68 7.11
C TYR A 400 -7.72 12.76 6.40
N LEU A 401 -7.61 12.54 5.08
CA LEU A 401 -8.59 11.78 4.32
C LEU A 401 -8.04 10.50 3.69
N CYS A 402 -6.75 10.42 3.38
CA CYS A 402 -6.20 9.26 2.68
C CYS A 402 -6.39 7.97 3.49
N PRO A 403 -7.19 7.00 2.97
CA PRO A 403 -7.49 5.77 3.70
C PRO A 403 -6.25 4.91 3.92
N ILE A 404 -5.35 4.89 2.94
CA ILE A 404 -4.10 4.12 2.97
C ILE A 404 -3.16 4.68 4.05
N ASN A 405 -3.21 5.99 4.32
CA ASN A 405 -2.41 6.59 5.37
C ASN A 405 -2.73 6.05 6.77
N SER A 406 -3.93 5.54 7.00
CA SER A 406 -4.33 4.98 8.29
C SER A 406 -3.41 3.85 8.73
N TYR A 407 -3.12 2.90 7.84
CA TYR A 407 -2.25 1.78 8.17
C TYR A 407 -0.76 2.05 7.88
N ILE A 408 -0.44 2.79 6.81
CA ILE A 408 0.96 3.12 6.50
C ILE A 408 1.61 3.92 7.64
N SER A 409 0.90 4.87 8.23
CA SER A 409 1.44 5.65 9.34
C SER A 409 1.77 4.78 10.55
N LEU A 410 0.94 3.78 10.86
CA LEU A 410 1.18 2.83 11.94
C LEU A 410 2.42 1.96 11.67
N TYR A 411 2.46 1.32 10.52
CA TYR A 411 3.57 0.42 10.16
C TYR A 411 4.89 1.14 9.88
N SER A 412 4.86 2.42 9.48
CA SER A 412 6.05 3.21 9.19
C SER A 412 6.93 3.47 10.43
N THR A 413 6.40 3.26 11.63
CA THR A 413 7.20 3.29 12.88
C THR A 413 8.33 2.25 12.86
N ALA A 414 8.10 1.11 12.21
CA ALA A 414 9.08 0.06 12.01
C ALA A 414 9.98 0.28 10.78
N GLY A 415 9.68 1.28 9.94
CA GLY A 415 10.43 1.56 8.71
C GLY A 415 11.89 1.92 8.98
N ARG A 416 12.78 1.38 8.14
CA ARG A 416 14.23 1.56 8.30
C ARG A 416 14.73 2.90 7.80
N VAL A 417 14.05 3.52 6.83
CA VAL A 417 14.42 4.83 6.29
C VAL A 417 13.77 5.94 7.10
N MET A 418 14.55 6.89 7.53
CA MET A 418 14.08 8.05 8.28
C MET A 418 14.73 9.34 7.82
N VAL A 419 13.97 10.45 7.88
CA VAL A 419 14.46 11.79 7.61
C VAL A 419 14.61 12.51 8.95
N ARG A 420 15.80 12.96 9.27
CA ARG A 420 16.12 13.60 10.58
C ARG A 420 17.12 14.74 10.42
N ALA A 421 17.19 15.57 11.44
CA ALA A 421 18.30 16.49 11.60
C ALA A 421 19.60 15.71 11.88
N VAL A 422 20.71 16.16 11.29
CA VAL A 422 22.04 15.57 11.51
C VAL A 422 22.54 15.95 12.90
N SER A 423 22.31 17.19 13.30
CA SER A 423 22.65 17.70 14.62
C SER A 423 21.50 18.51 15.23
N PRO A 424 21.24 18.38 16.54
CA PRO A 424 20.18 19.13 17.22
C PRO A 424 20.42 20.65 17.27
N GLN A 425 21.68 21.07 17.44
CA GLN A 425 22.03 22.46 17.69
C GLN A 425 21.56 23.46 16.64
N PRO A 426 21.79 23.26 15.32
CA PRO A 426 21.29 24.21 14.33
C PRO A 426 19.77 24.34 14.34
N CYS A 427 19.03 23.27 14.70
CA CYS A 427 17.59 23.31 14.75
C CYS A 427 17.03 24.05 15.97
N SER A 428 17.70 23.94 17.13
CA SER A 428 17.27 24.60 18.38
C SER A 428 17.40 26.13 18.33
N THR A 429 18.36 26.63 17.55
CA THR A 429 18.62 28.06 17.36
C THR A 429 18.00 28.65 16.08
N CYS A 430 17.37 27.81 15.25
CA CYS A 430 16.81 28.23 13.97
C CYS A 430 15.53 29.04 14.16
N SER A 431 15.57 30.35 13.95
CA SER A 431 14.41 31.24 14.01
C SER A 431 13.52 31.12 12.78
N GLU A 432 14.10 30.87 11.61
CA GLU A 432 13.41 30.95 10.32
C GLU A 432 12.57 29.72 10.00
N ARG A 433 12.95 28.55 10.53
CA ARG A 433 12.25 27.26 10.34
C ARG A 433 11.86 26.96 8.88
N PHE A 434 12.74 27.25 7.92
CA PHE A 434 12.46 27.05 6.49
C PHE A 434 12.09 25.61 6.13
N CYS A 435 12.47 24.63 6.94
CA CYS A 435 12.00 23.25 6.77
C CYS A 435 10.48 23.13 6.92
N LEU A 436 9.83 24.02 7.65
CA LEU A 436 8.39 24.09 7.87
C LEU A 436 7.72 25.10 6.92
N THR A 437 8.24 26.34 6.88
CA THR A 437 7.61 27.46 6.16
C THR A 437 7.93 27.48 4.68
N GLY A 438 9.03 26.86 4.25
CA GLY A 438 9.54 26.91 2.89
C GLY A 438 10.56 28.02 2.66
N SER A 439 11.21 27.99 1.51
CA SER A 439 12.17 28.97 1.03
C SER A 439 12.09 29.10 -0.49
N ALA A 440 12.88 29.97 -1.11
CA ALA A 440 12.98 30.06 -2.57
C ALA A 440 13.39 28.73 -3.24
N LYS A 441 13.91 27.76 -2.48
CA LYS A 441 14.33 26.44 -2.97
C LYS A 441 13.24 25.36 -2.89
N GLY A 442 12.14 25.62 -2.15
CA GLY A 442 11.06 24.64 -1.98
C GLY A 442 9.93 25.12 -1.09
N TRP A 443 8.87 24.33 -1.00
CA TRP A 443 7.60 24.70 -0.38
C TRP A 443 7.54 24.46 1.15
N GLY A 444 8.58 23.87 1.75
CA GLY A 444 8.57 23.46 3.15
C GLY A 444 7.78 22.15 3.38
N CYS A 445 7.60 21.80 4.65
CA CYS A 445 6.97 20.54 5.00
C CYS A 445 5.46 20.55 4.77
N PRO A 446 4.93 19.78 3.81
CA PRO A 446 3.48 19.74 3.53
C PRO A 446 2.69 19.05 4.64
N TYR A 447 3.36 18.39 5.59
CA TYR A 447 2.75 17.76 6.75
C TYR A 447 2.78 18.63 8.00
N GLY A 448 3.35 19.84 7.92
CA GLY A 448 3.44 20.77 9.04
C GLY A 448 4.39 20.30 10.15
N LEU A 449 5.46 19.58 9.82
CA LEU A 449 6.42 19.01 10.76
C LEU A 449 7.75 19.78 10.74
N CYS A 450 8.28 20.08 11.91
CA CYS A 450 9.64 20.60 12.07
C CYS A 450 10.63 19.44 12.20
N VAL A 451 11.65 19.39 11.35
CA VAL A 451 12.61 18.26 11.33
C VAL A 451 13.40 18.16 12.63
N GLY A 452 13.65 19.28 13.32
CA GLY A 452 14.36 19.29 14.59
C GLY A 452 13.59 18.64 15.74
N GLU A 453 12.25 18.56 15.62
CA GLU A 453 11.35 18.01 16.62
C GLU A 453 10.86 16.58 16.24
N LEU A 454 11.37 16.05 15.11
CA LEU A 454 10.86 14.80 14.54
C LEU A 454 11.56 13.59 15.17
N ASP A 455 10.86 12.87 16.04
CA ASP A 455 11.32 11.65 16.71
C ASP A 455 10.82 10.35 16.04
N ARG A 456 9.65 10.38 15.38
CA ARG A 456 8.99 9.22 14.78
C ARG A 456 8.78 9.39 13.28
N ASN A 457 8.54 8.26 12.58
CA ASN A 457 8.32 8.24 11.14
C ASN A 457 6.83 8.30 10.74
N ASN A 458 5.93 8.08 11.69
CA ASN A 458 4.49 7.92 11.43
C ASN A 458 3.85 9.11 10.70
N ASP A 459 4.31 10.32 10.98
CA ASP A 459 3.72 11.54 10.40
C ASP A 459 4.54 12.10 9.23
N CYS A 460 5.82 11.68 9.09
CA CYS A 460 6.69 12.12 8.02
C CYS A 460 6.42 11.39 6.72
N GLY A 461 5.93 12.09 5.70
CA GLY A 461 5.69 11.54 4.35
C GLY A 461 6.94 11.42 3.48
N ALA A 462 8.13 11.60 4.03
CA ALA A 462 9.43 11.50 3.34
C ALA A 462 9.53 12.30 2.02
N CYS A 463 8.82 13.42 1.92
CA CYS A 463 8.71 14.23 0.70
C CYS A 463 9.99 14.98 0.31
N MET A 464 11.01 14.99 1.18
CA MET A 464 12.31 15.63 0.99
C MET A 464 12.29 17.18 0.86
N GLU A 465 11.15 17.84 1.08
CA GLU A 465 11.07 19.30 1.01
C GLU A 465 11.97 19.97 2.06
N CYS A 466 12.02 19.41 3.27
CA CYS A 466 12.90 19.90 4.32
C CYS A 466 14.41 19.78 3.97
N VAL A 467 14.78 18.80 3.11
CA VAL A 467 16.16 18.66 2.60
C VAL A 467 16.51 19.79 1.64
N LYS A 468 15.53 20.25 0.85
CA LYS A 468 15.71 21.36 -0.11
C LYS A 468 15.80 22.71 0.58
N THR A 469 14.97 22.92 1.60
CA THR A 469 14.72 24.24 2.21
C THR A 469 15.58 24.54 3.42
N CYS A 470 16.26 23.57 4.01
CA CYS A 470 17.10 23.78 5.19
C CYS A 470 18.29 24.72 4.89
N ALA A 471 18.32 25.88 5.54
CA ALA A 471 19.41 26.86 5.38
C ALA A 471 20.77 26.34 5.84
N TYR A 472 20.78 25.52 6.89
CA TYR A 472 22.00 24.97 7.51
C TYR A 472 22.43 23.62 6.90
N ASP A 473 21.74 23.14 5.87
CA ASP A 473 21.98 21.82 5.26
C ASP A 473 21.99 20.64 6.28
N ASN A 474 21.31 20.82 7.40
CA ASN A 474 21.32 19.95 8.58
C ASN A 474 20.26 18.82 8.51
N VAL A 475 19.76 18.46 7.33
CA VAL A 475 18.78 17.38 7.16
C VAL A 475 19.38 16.27 6.35
N ALA A 476 19.24 15.03 6.83
CA ALA A 476 19.71 13.87 6.11
C ALA A 476 18.70 12.72 6.15
N VAL A 477 18.88 11.80 5.22
CA VAL A 477 18.18 10.52 5.20
C VAL A 477 19.08 9.47 5.86
N PHE A 478 18.52 8.80 6.84
CA PHE A 478 19.21 7.78 7.60
C PHE A 478 18.62 6.40 7.32
N TRP A 479 19.48 5.40 7.37
CA TRP A 479 19.12 3.99 7.35
C TRP A 479 19.41 3.39 8.72
N ARG A 480 18.38 2.77 9.32
CA ARG A 480 18.46 2.10 10.62
C ARG A 480 18.72 0.60 10.47
#